data_7a92f7655ce2ac0f203d1171611408a5
#
_entry.id   7a92f7655ce2ac0f203d1171611408a5
#
_cell.length_a   1.000
_cell.length_b   1.000
_cell.length_c   1.000
_cell.angle_alpha   90.00
_cell.angle_beta   90.00
_cell.angle_gamma   90.00
#
_symmetry.space_group_name_H-M   'P 1'
#
loop_
_entity.id
_entity.type
_entity.pdbx_description
1 polymer ?
#
loop_
_entity_poly.entity_id
_entity_poly.type
_entity_poly.pdbx_seq_one_letter_code
_entity_poly.pdbx_strand_id
1 'polypeptide(L)'
;AIRVFAENLRQLLLAPPLGQKRVLGVDPGYRTGCKLVCLDAQGNLLHNEAIFPHPPQNEKGKAAAKVSQLVATYAIDAIAIGNGTASRETEQFITNIRYDRKVQVFVVSENGASIYSASKIAREEFPEYDVTVRGAVSIGRRLMDPLAELVKIDPKSIGVGQYQHDVEQNALKKSLDQTVESCVNLVGVNVNTASKHLLTYISGLGPTLAQNIVNYRAEHGPFTSRKELMKVPRMGEKAFEQSAGFLRIPDGKNPLDNSAVHPESYPIVERMAKDLKCSVADLITDKALKKKLKLTDYLTDKVGMPTLLDIMEELDKPGRDPRQTIQVFAFDPTVKTIEDLKEGQVLPGIVTNITNFGCFVDVGIKENGLVHISELADRFVSDPTQVVSIHQHVKVRVLSVDLSRKRVQLSMKGI
;
A
#
# COMPACT_ATOMS: atom_id res chain seq x y z
N ALA A 1 15.73 -2.83 18.02
CA ALA A 1 14.31 -3.23 17.93
C ALA A 1 13.46 -2.16 17.25
N ILE A 2 13.38 -0.90 17.75
CA ILE A 2 12.52 0.17 17.18
C ILE A 2 12.77 0.39 15.68
N ARG A 3 14.04 0.39 15.25
CA ARG A 3 14.37 0.53 13.81
C ARG A 3 13.79 -0.59 12.95
N VAL A 4 13.74 -1.83 13.44
CA VAL A 4 13.13 -2.96 12.75
C VAL A 4 11.62 -2.77 12.62
N PHE A 5 10.97 -2.29 13.69
CA PHE A 5 9.53 -2.00 13.67
C PHE A 5 9.19 -0.87 12.70
N ALA A 6 10.01 0.18 12.67
CA ALA A 6 9.86 1.27 11.72
C ALA A 6 10.01 0.77 10.27
N GLU A 7 10.99 -0.09 10.00
CA GLU A 7 11.18 -0.67 8.67
C GLU A 7 10.03 -1.61 8.28
N ASN A 8 9.52 -2.42 9.20
CA ASN A 8 8.33 -3.24 8.98
C ASN A 8 7.11 -2.36 8.62
N LEU A 9 6.90 -1.27 9.34
CA LEU A 9 5.84 -0.31 9.00
C LEU A 9 6.04 0.29 7.62
N ARG A 10 7.26 0.72 7.30
CA ARG A 10 7.59 1.27 5.99
C ARG A 10 7.22 0.32 4.85
N GLN A 11 7.55 -0.96 4.99
CA GLN A 11 7.22 -1.99 4.01
C GLN A 11 5.72 -2.20 3.85
N LEU A 12 4.95 -2.16 4.94
CA LEU A 12 3.49 -2.24 4.91
C LEU A 12 2.87 -1.05 4.19
N LEU A 13 3.34 0.16 4.50
CA LEU A 13 2.83 1.40 3.90
C LEU A 13 3.18 1.52 2.41
N LEU A 14 4.36 1.06 2.02
CA LEU A 14 4.85 1.09 0.64
C LEU A 14 4.53 -0.20 -0.13
N ALA A 15 3.66 -1.07 0.39
CA ALA A 15 3.21 -2.25 -0.33
C ALA A 15 2.53 -1.86 -1.66
N PRO A 16 2.62 -2.74 -2.68
CA PRO A 16 2.10 -2.44 -4.02
C PRO A 16 0.60 -2.17 -4.01
N PRO A 17 0.12 -1.02 -4.51
CA PRO A 17 -1.30 -0.75 -4.67
C PRO A 17 -1.86 -1.41 -5.93
N LEU A 18 -3.11 -1.88 -5.86
CA LEU A 18 -3.84 -2.31 -7.04
C LEU A 18 -4.25 -1.10 -7.92
N GLY A 19 -4.44 0.05 -7.28
CA GLY A 19 -4.90 1.27 -7.92
C GLY A 19 -6.43 1.39 -7.96
N GLN A 20 -6.93 2.28 -8.80
CA GLN A 20 -8.35 2.59 -8.93
C GLN A 20 -9.09 1.50 -9.71
N LYS A 21 -9.43 0.42 -9.02
CA LYS A 21 -10.21 -0.72 -9.52
C LYS A 21 -11.46 -0.91 -8.68
N ARG A 22 -12.46 -1.59 -9.24
CA ARG A 22 -13.66 -1.98 -8.51
C ARG A 22 -13.35 -3.24 -7.72
N VAL A 23 -13.51 -3.18 -6.40
CA VAL A 23 -13.07 -4.22 -5.48
C VAL A 23 -14.24 -4.79 -4.67
N LEU A 24 -14.29 -6.11 -4.57
CA LEU A 24 -15.11 -6.81 -3.59
C LEU A 24 -14.24 -7.07 -2.36
N GLY A 25 -14.51 -6.37 -1.26
CA GLY A 25 -13.88 -6.63 0.04
C GLY A 25 -14.59 -7.77 0.77
N VAL A 26 -13.82 -8.70 1.30
CA VAL A 26 -14.32 -9.86 2.04
C VAL A 26 -13.66 -9.91 3.41
N ASP A 27 -14.46 -9.81 4.45
CA ASP A 27 -14.05 -10.09 5.83
C ASP A 27 -14.52 -11.50 6.22
N PRO A 28 -13.59 -12.49 6.26
CA PRO A 28 -13.96 -13.88 6.47
C PRO A 28 -14.45 -14.17 7.89
N GLY A 29 -15.38 -15.11 8.03
CA GLY A 29 -15.85 -15.56 9.33
C GLY A 29 -16.65 -16.86 9.24
N TYR A 30 -16.58 -17.68 10.29
CA TYR A 30 -17.35 -18.91 10.37
C TYR A 30 -18.79 -18.64 10.83
N ARG A 31 -18.99 -18.30 12.09
CA ARG A 31 -20.32 -18.17 12.70
C ARG A 31 -21.12 -16.99 12.18
N THR A 32 -20.47 -15.85 12.07
CA THR A 32 -21.09 -14.58 11.63
C THR A 32 -21.18 -14.46 10.12
N GLY A 33 -20.64 -15.45 9.39
CA GLY A 33 -20.52 -15.44 7.94
C GLY A 33 -19.41 -14.52 7.45
N CYS A 34 -19.16 -14.57 6.15
CA CYS A 34 -18.25 -13.65 5.48
C CYS A 34 -18.99 -12.36 5.12
N LYS A 35 -18.45 -11.21 5.53
CA LYS A 35 -19.00 -9.89 5.17
C LYS A 35 -18.44 -9.47 3.82
N LEU A 36 -19.33 -9.12 2.92
CA LEU A 36 -19.01 -8.65 1.57
C LEU A 36 -19.31 -7.17 1.42
N VAL A 37 -18.41 -6.43 0.79
CA VAL A 37 -18.64 -5.03 0.38
C VAL A 37 -18.21 -4.84 -1.05
N CYS A 38 -19.04 -4.20 -1.86
CA CYS A 38 -18.69 -3.79 -3.23
C CYS A 38 -18.25 -2.34 -3.19
N LEU A 39 -17.04 -2.07 -3.67
CA LEU A 39 -16.44 -0.74 -3.74
C LEU A 39 -16.29 -0.30 -5.21
N ASP A 40 -16.56 0.97 -5.48
CA ASP A 40 -16.20 1.58 -6.77
C ASP A 40 -14.69 1.85 -6.87
N ALA A 41 -14.27 2.38 -8.02
CA ALA A 41 -12.86 2.67 -8.27
C ALA A 41 -12.27 3.77 -7.35
N GLN A 42 -13.11 4.53 -6.67
CA GLN A 42 -12.72 5.54 -5.68
C GLN A 42 -12.77 5.02 -4.24
N GLY A 43 -13.19 3.77 -4.05
CA GLY A 43 -13.33 3.15 -2.72
C GLY A 43 -14.63 3.50 -2.00
N ASN A 44 -15.64 4.03 -2.71
CA ASN A 44 -16.97 4.29 -2.15
C ASN A 44 -17.75 2.98 -2.03
N LEU A 45 -18.48 2.83 -0.93
CA LEU A 45 -19.32 1.65 -0.68
C LEU A 45 -20.58 1.71 -1.55
N LEU A 46 -20.75 0.72 -2.43
CA LEU A 46 -21.91 0.58 -3.31
C LEU A 46 -22.94 -0.40 -2.77
N HIS A 47 -22.48 -1.49 -2.12
CA HIS A 47 -23.34 -2.55 -1.59
C HIS A 47 -22.62 -3.33 -0.50
N ASN A 48 -23.37 -3.88 0.44
CA ASN A 48 -22.86 -4.80 1.44
C ASN A 48 -23.82 -5.95 1.68
N GLU A 49 -23.29 -7.12 1.99
CA GLU A 49 -24.06 -8.33 2.26
C GLU A 49 -23.25 -9.34 3.08
N ALA A 50 -23.91 -10.31 3.70
CA ALA A 50 -23.24 -11.43 4.35
C ALA A 50 -23.58 -12.73 3.63
N ILE A 51 -22.58 -13.62 3.51
CA ILE A 51 -22.72 -14.96 2.99
C ILE A 51 -22.22 -16.01 3.99
N PHE A 52 -22.69 -17.22 3.89
CA PHE A 52 -22.41 -18.30 4.86
C PHE A 52 -21.87 -19.57 4.18
N PRO A 53 -20.70 -19.51 3.50
CA PRO A 53 -20.14 -20.64 2.77
C PRO A 53 -19.55 -21.72 3.67
N HIS A 54 -19.25 -21.37 4.93
CA HIS A 54 -18.55 -22.22 5.89
C HIS A 54 -19.48 -22.83 6.96
N PRO A 55 -19.07 -23.93 7.66
CA PRO A 55 -19.80 -24.43 8.81
C PRO A 55 -19.97 -23.31 9.88
N PRO A 56 -21.07 -23.33 10.63
CA PRO A 56 -22.10 -24.40 10.69
C PRO A 56 -23.14 -24.33 9.57
N GLN A 57 -23.37 -23.18 8.89
CA GLN A 57 -24.42 -23.00 7.89
C GLN A 57 -24.14 -23.75 6.58
N ASN A 58 -22.88 -23.69 6.11
CA ASN A 58 -22.37 -24.40 4.92
C ASN A 58 -23.20 -24.19 3.63
N GLU A 59 -23.70 -22.99 3.39
CA GLU A 59 -24.53 -22.60 2.24
C GLU A 59 -23.69 -22.30 0.97
N LYS A 60 -22.78 -23.19 0.60
CA LYS A 60 -21.79 -22.94 -0.49
C LYS A 60 -22.43 -22.57 -1.81
N GLY A 61 -23.49 -23.26 -2.23
CA GLY A 61 -24.13 -22.97 -3.52
C GLY A 61 -24.78 -21.59 -3.57
N LYS A 62 -25.50 -21.23 -2.52
CA LYS A 62 -26.15 -19.94 -2.36
C LYS A 62 -25.10 -18.79 -2.30
N ALA A 63 -24.06 -19.01 -1.52
CA ALA A 63 -22.96 -18.06 -1.38
C ALA A 63 -22.22 -17.84 -2.71
N ALA A 64 -21.93 -18.92 -3.46
CA ALA A 64 -21.28 -18.83 -4.76
C ALA A 64 -22.12 -18.07 -5.78
N ALA A 65 -23.43 -18.37 -5.87
CA ALA A 65 -24.35 -17.64 -6.75
C ALA A 65 -24.40 -16.15 -6.41
N LYS A 66 -24.41 -15.80 -5.12
CA LYS A 66 -24.42 -14.42 -4.64
C LYS A 66 -23.14 -13.68 -5.02
N VAL A 67 -21.97 -14.26 -4.74
CA VAL A 67 -20.68 -13.64 -5.10
C VAL A 67 -20.59 -13.43 -6.61
N SER A 68 -20.95 -14.42 -7.41
CA SER A 68 -20.96 -14.31 -8.87
C SER A 68 -21.90 -13.20 -9.36
N GLN A 69 -23.10 -13.09 -8.75
CA GLN A 69 -24.04 -12.02 -9.05
C GLN A 69 -23.47 -10.63 -8.71
N LEU A 70 -22.85 -10.46 -7.54
CA LEU A 70 -22.24 -9.19 -7.12
C LEU A 70 -21.10 -8.78 -8.05
N VAL A 71 -20.24 -9.72 -8.42
CA VAL A 71 -19.14 -9.48 -9.36
C VAL A 71 -19.66 -8.97 -10.69
N ALA A 72 -20.72 -9.57 -11.25
CA ALA A 72 -21.34 -9.15 -12.48
C ALA A 72 -22.03 -7.78 -12.35
N THR A 73 -22.87 -7.61 -11.31
CA THR A 73 -23.69 -6.40 -11.11
C THR A 73 -22.83 -5.15 -10.91
N TYR A 74 -21.77 -5.25 -10.11
CA TYR A 74 -20.91 -4.13 -9.77
C TYR A 74 -19.64 -4.06 -10.60
N ALA A 75 -19.52 -4.90 -11.62
CA ALA A 75 -18.36 -4.97 -12.51
C ALA A 75 -17.03 -5.07 -11.76
N ILE A 76 -16.94 -5.97 -10.77
CA ILE A 76 -15.78 -6.14 -9.91
C ILE A 76 -14.56 -6.63 -10.70
N ASP A 77 -13.42 -5.97 -10.51
CA ASP A 77 -12.14 -6.31 -11.14
C ASP A 77 -11.27 -7.21 -10.26
N ALA A 78 -11.37 -7.05 -8.95
CA ALA A 78 -10.56 -7.79 -7.98
C ALA A 78 -11.33 -8.06 -6.68
N ILE A 79 -10.93 -9.13 -5.99
CA ILE A 79 -11.47 -9.51 -4.68
C ILE A 79 -10.35 -9.45 -3.66
N ALA A 80 -10.58 -8.72 -2.56
CA ALA A 80 -9.68 -8.61 -1.42
C ALA A 80 -10.23 -9.42 -0.25
N ILE A 81 -9.50 -10.41 0.20
CA ILE A 81 -9.88 -11.29 1.32
C ILE A 81 -8.97 -10.98 2.51
N GLY A 82 -9.55 -10.66 3.66
CA GLY A 82 -8.80 -10.48 4.90
C GLY A 82 -8.08 -11.76 5.33
N ASN A 83 -6.87 -11.64 5.88
CA ASN A 83 -6.02 -12.79 6.24
C ASN A 83 -6.28 -13.36 7.64
N GLY A 84 -7.40 -13.03 8.27
CA GLY A 84 -7.76 -13.52 9.60
C GLY A 84 -8.41 -14.90 9.61
N THR A 85 -9.35 -15.08 10.54
CA THR A 85 -10.07 -16.34 10.72
C THR A 85 -10.79 -16.75 9.44
N ALA A 86 -10.74 -18.05 9.07
CA ALA A 86 -11.37 -18.62 7.87
C ALA A 86 -10.86 -18.06 6.52
N SER A 87 -9.73 -17.35 6.51
CA SER A 87 -9.19 -16.74 5.29
C SER A 87 -8.90 -17.76 4.19
N ARG A 88 -8.24 -18.86 4.52
CA ARG A 88 -7.84 -19.90 3.53
C ARG A 88 -9.05 -20.62 2.93
N GLU A 89 -10.01 -20.99 3.76
CA GLU A 89 -11.24 -21.61 3.31
C GLU A 89 -12.05 -20.67 2.42
N THR A 90 -12.05 -19.38 2.76
CA THR A 90 -12.72 -18.34 1.97
C THR A 90 -12.00 -18.11 0.65
N GLU A 91 -10.67 -18.07 0.65
CA GLU A 91 -9.87 -17.96 -0.57
C GLU A 91 -10.14 -19.11 -1.53
N GLN A 92 -10.10 -20.36 -1.03
CA GLN A 92 -10.41 -21.53 -1.83
C GLN A 92 -11.83 -21.49 -2.38
N PHE A 93 -12.80 -21.10 -1.55
CA PHE A 93 -14.19 -20.97 -1.96
C PHE A 93 -14.35 -19.95 -3.08
N ILE A 94 -13.80 -18.73 -2.91
CA ILE A 94 -13.88 -17.62 -3.86
C ILE A 94 -13.17 -17.95 -5.19
N THR A 95 -11.99 -18.57 -5.13
CA THR A 95 -11.20 -18.93 -6.31
C THR A 95 -11.87 -20.01 -7.16
N ASN A 96 -12.66 -20.88 -6.56
CA ASN A 96 -13.38 -21.95 -7.26
C ASN A 96 -14.69 -21.49 -7.92
N ILE A 97 -15.15 -20.27 -7.69
CA ILE A 97 -16.34 -19.71 -8.32
C ILE A 97 -16.04 -19.35 -9.78
N ARG A 98 -16.98 -19.65 -10.67
CA ARG A 98 -16.92 -19.20 -12.06
C ARG A 98 -17.52 -17.80 -12.18
N TYR A 99 -16.76 -16.89 -12.73
CA TYR A 99 -17.17 -15.51 -12.97
C TYR A 99 -17.42 -15.25 -14.46
N ASP A 100 -18.27 -14.26 -14.77
CA ASP A 100 -18.53 -13.79 -16.15
C ASP A 100 -17.36 -12.99 -16.75
N ARG A 101 -16.36 -12.67 -15.92
CA ARG A 101 -15.19 -11.87 -16.26
C ARG A 101 -13.94 -12.37 -15.57
N LYS A 102 -12.78 -11.85 -16.00
CA LYS A 102 -11.53 -12.09 -15.31
C LYS A 102 -11.50 -11.30 -13.99
N VAL A 103 -11.40 -12.00 -12.88
CA VAL A 103 -11.30 -11.42 -11.54
C VAL A 103 -10.01 -11.90 -10.89
N GLN A 104 -9.25 -10.97 -10.34
CA GLN A 104 -8.04 -11.27 -9.57
C GLN A 104 -8.41 -11.42 -8.08
N VAL A 105 -7.86 -12.41 -7.41
CA VAL A 105 -8.12 -12.66 -5.99
C VAL A 105 -6.83 -12.44 -5.20
N PHE A 106 -6.93 -11.65 -4.12
CA PHE A 106 -5.81 -11.30 -3.27
C PHE A 106 -6.17 -11.53 -1.80
N VAL A 107 -5.22 -12.03 -1.03
CA VAL A 107 -5.30 -12.05 0.43
C VAL A 107 -4.59 -10.81 0.96
N VAL A 108 -5.27 -10.05 1.82
CA VAL A 108 -4.85 -8.75 2.32
C VAL A 108 -4.73 -8.80 3.83
N SER A 109 -3.67 -8.19 4.39
CA SER A 109 -3.55 -8.06 5.84
C SER A 109 -4.71 -7.25 6.42
N GLU A 110 -5.37 -7.81 7.45
CA GLU A 110 -6.44 -7.12 8.19
C GLU A 110 -5.94 -6.50 9.50
N ASN A 111 -4.62 -6.49 9.74
CA ASN A 111 -4.04 -5.91 10.96
C ASN A 111 -4.54 -4.48 11.18
N GLY A 112 -5.08 -4.22 12.38
CA GLY A 112 -5.64 -2.92 12.73
C GLY A 112 -7.01 -2.59 12.07
N ALA A 113 -7.60 -3.46 11.25
CA ALA A 113 -8.90 -3.20 10.63
C ALA A 113 -10.02 -3.08 11.69
N SER A 114 -9.97 -3.86 12.75
CA SER A 114 -10.88 -3.75 13.89
C SER A 114 -10.73 -2.41 14.64
N ILE A 115 -9.52 -1.91 14.77
CA ILE A 115 -9.25 -0.60 15.38
C ILE A 115 -9.83 0.52 14.51
N TYR A 116 -9.58 0.46 13.18
CA TYR A 116 -10.19 1.39 12.25
C TYR A 116 -11.72 1.37 12.34
N SER A 117 -12.34 0.18 12.27
CA SER A 117 -13.80 0.04 12.22
C SER A 117 -14.52 0.63 13.44
N ALA A 118 -13.87 0.60 14.61
CA ALA A 118 -14.36 1.22 15.86
C ALA A 118 -13.98 2.70 16.03
N SER A 119 -13.10 3.23 15.18
CA SER A 119 -12.55 4.58 15.29
C SER A 119 -13.60 5.67 15.00
N LYS A 120 -13.28 6.89 15.44
CA LYS A 120 -14.06 8.07 15.09
C LYS A 120 -14.06 8.30 13.58
N ILE A 121 -12.94 8.09 12.92
CA ILE A 121 -12.78 8.25 11.47
C ILE A 121 -13.76 7.35 10.72
N ALA A 122 -13.82 6.06 11.06
CA ALA A 122 -14.72 5.13 10.41
C ALA A 122 -16.21 5.46 10.67
N ARG A 123 -16.53 5.96 11.86
CA ARG A 123 -17.88 6.44 12.17
C ARG A 123 -18.28 7.68 11.37
N GLU A 124 -17.35 8.58 11.12
CA GLU A 124 -17.57 9.75 10.27
C GLU A 124 -17.72 9.37 8.79
N GLU A 125 -16.91 8.42 8.31
CA GLU A 125 -16.98 7.95 6.92
C GLU A 125 -18.24 7.12 6.63
N PHE A 126 -18.67 6.29 7.61
CA PHE A 126 -19.78 5.34 7.46
C PHE A 126 -20.68 5.35 8.70
N PRO A 127 -21.42 6.44 8.96
CA PRO A 127 -22.22 6.59 10.17
C PRO A 127 -23.36 5.57 10.27
N GLU A 128 -23.93 5.16 9.14
CA GLU A 128 -25.09 4.25 9.07
C GLU A 128 -24.72 2.75 9.08
N TYR A 129 -23.43 2.41 9.05
CA TYR A 129 -22.95 1.03 8.97
C TYR A 129 -22.27 0.61 10.27
N ASP A 130 -22.36 -0.68 10.58
CA ASP A 130 -21.72 -1.26 11.75
C ASP A 130 -20.22 -1.50 11.57
N VAL A 131 -19.56 -1.94 12.63
CA VAL A 131 -18.12 -2.21 12.64
C VAL A 131 -17.70 -3.31 11.65
N THR A 132 -18.58 -4.28 11.36
CA THR A 132 -18.25 -5.39 10.46
C THR A 132 -18.19 -4.91 9.01
N VAL A 133 -19.12 -4.09 8.59
CA VAL A 133 -19.12 -3.46 7.27
C VAL A 133 -17.92 -2.51 7.11
N ARG A 134 -17.65 -1.67 8.11
CA ARG A 134 -16.48 -0.78 8.11
C ARG A 134 -15.16 -1.54 8.01
N GLY A 135 -15.05 -2.69 8.70
CA GLY A 135 -13.90 -3.58 8.62
C GLY A 135 -13.69 -4.14 7.21
N ALA A 136 -14.74 -4.65 6.60
CA ALA A 136 -14.69 -5.17 5.23
C ALA A 136 -14.34 -4.07 4.20
N VAL A 137 -14.86 -2.85 4.37
CA VAL A 137 -14.47 -1.69 3.54
C VAL A 137 -12.97 -1.40 3.66
N SER A 138 -12.44 -1.41 4.88
CA SER A 138 -11.01 -1.20 5.12
C SER A 138 -10.16 -2.26 4.41
N ILE A 139 -10.54 -3.53 4.47
CA ILE A 139 -9.86 -4.63 3.76
C ILE A 139 -9.84 -4.37 2.24
N GLY A 140 -10.96 -4.01 1.64
CA GLY A 140 -11.04 -3.69 0.22
C GLY A 140 -10.18 -2.48 -0.17
N ARG A 141 -10.23 -1.40 0.60
CA ARG A 141 -9.45 -0.18 0.35
C ARG A 141 -7.95 -0.38 0.51
N ARG A 142 -7.51 -1.26 1.40
CA ARG A 142 -6.08 -1.62 1.54
C ARG A 142 -5.51 -2.29 0.30
N LEU A 143 -6.31 -3.07 -0.42
CA LEU A 143 -5.89 -3.59 -1.71
C LEU A 143 -5.73 -2.48 -2.74
N MET A 144 -6.62 -1.51 -2.74
CA MET A 144 -6.58 -0.38 -3.67
C MET A 144 -5.36 0.50 -3.43
N ASP A 145 -5.14 0.93 -2.19
CA ASP A 145 -3.98 1.71 -1.77
C ASP A 145 -3.69 1.51 -0.26
N PRO A 146 -2.70 0.69 0.09
CA PRO A 146 -2.34 0.44 1.48
C PRO A 146 -1.97 1.70 2.25
N LEU A 147 -1.19 2.59 1.66
CA LEU A 147 -0.76 3.83 2.30
C LEU A 147 -1.94 4.72 2.65
N ALA A 148 -2.81 4.98 1.68
CA ALA A 148 -3.97 5.86 1.85
C ALA A 148 -4.93 5.36 2.94
N GLU A 149 -5.06 4.07 3.12
CA GLU A 149 -5.93 3.48 4.14
C GLU A 149 -5.25 3.36 5.52
N LEU A 150 -4.00 2.89 5.57
CA LEU A 150 -3.29 2.65 6.83
C LEU A 150 -2.95 3.93 7.60
N VAL A 151 -2.83 5.08 6.94
CA VAL A 151 -2.62 6.37 7.62
C VAL A 151 -3.78 6.80 8.53
N LYS A 152 -4.95 6.17 8.40
CA LYS A 152 -6.11 6.40 9.26
C LYS A 152 -6.02 5.69 10.61
N ILE A 153 -5.05 4.80 10.79
CA ILE A 153 -4.85 3.98 11.98
C ILE A 153 -3.61 4.48 12.73
N ASP A 154 -3.67 4.52 14.06
CA ASP A 154 -2.45 4.75 14.85
C ASP A 154 -1.40 3.69 14.46
N PRO A 155 -0.19 4.09 14.05
CA PRO A 155 0.84 3.16 13.60
C PRO A 155 1.16 2.04 14.59
N LYS A 156 1.06 2.31 15.90
CA LYS A 156 1.23 1.30 16.95
C LYS A 156 0.14 0.21 16.91
N SER A 157 -1.03 0.51 16.37
CA SER A 157 -2.16 -0.41 16.26
C SER A 157 -2.13 -1.27 14.99
N ILE A 158 -1.22 -1.00 14.06
CA ILE A 158 -1.05 -1.79 12.82
C ILE A 158 -0.39 -3.15 13.12
N GLY A 159 0.41 -3.24 14.20
CA GLY A 159 1.12 -4.47 14.56
C GLY A 159 2.39 -4.66 13.73
N VAL A 160 3.42 -3.89 14.06
CA VAL A 160 4.69 -3.85 13.30
C VAL A 160 5.73 -4.86 13.79
N GLY A 161 5.43 -5.61 14.84
CA GLY A 161 6.30 -6.65 15.35
C GLY A 161 5.79 -7.29 16.65
N GLN A 162 6.18 -8.53 16.87
CA GLN A 162 5.69 -9.33 17.99
C GLN A 162 6.05 -8.74 19.36
N TYR A 163 7.20 -8.05 19.47
CA TYR A 163 7.74 -7.52 20.72
C TYR A 163 7.70 -5.99 20.78
N GLN A 164 6.78 -5.35 20.06
CA GLN A 164 6.68 -3.88 20.06
C GLN A 164 6.32 -3.30 21.44
N HIS A 165 5.71 -4.10 22.33
CA HIS A 165 5.34 -3.67 23.68
C HIS A 165 6.53 -3.67 24.67
N ASP A 166 7.63 -4.34 24.33
CA ASP A 166 8.81 -4.50 25.18
C ASP A 166 9.84 -3.36 25.03
N VAL A 167 9.55 -2.37 24.17
CA VAL A 167 10.43 -1.22 23.94
C VAL A 167 9.83 0.06 24.53
N GLU A 168 10.66 1.12 24.62
CA GLU A 168 10.20 2.43 25.08
C GLU A 168 9.12 2.99 24.13
N GLN A 169 7.91 3.24 24.67
CA GLN A 169 6.72 3.48 23.87
C GLN A 169 6.68 4.86 23.19
N ASN A 170 7.28 5.88 23.82
CA ASN A 170 7.31 7.23 23.22
C ASN A 170 8.32 7.29 22.06
N ALA A 171 9.49 6.63 22.22
CA ALA A 171 10.47 6.51 21.15
C ALA A 171 9.93 5.68 19.99
N LEU A 172 9.20 4.58 20.28
CA LEU A 172 8.51 3.80 19.27
C LEU A 172 7.50 4.66 18.51
N LYS A 173 6.59 5.35 19.21
CA LYS A 173 5.59 6.21 18.59
C LYS A 173 6.22 7.25 17.69
N LYS A 174 7.22 7.98 18.19
CA LYS A 174 7.93 9.01 17.40
C LYS A 174 8.55 8.42 16.13
N SER A 175 9.21 7.27 16.24
CA SER A 175 9.84 6.60 15.11
C SER A 175 8.81 6.14 14.07
N LEU A 176 7.67 5.60 14.50
CA LEU A 176 6.59 5.16 13.61
C LEU A 176 5.90 6.36 12.94
N ASP A 177 5.61 7.44 13.67
CA ASP A 177 5.02 8.65 13.10
C ASP A 177 5.93 9.27 12.02
N GLN A 178 7.24 9.34 12.28
CA GLN A 178 8.23 9.79 11.28
C GLN A 178 8.29 8.88 10.06
N THR A 179 8.12 7.58 10.24
CA THR A 179 8.07 6.62 9.13
C THR A 179 6.85 6.85 8.25
N VAL A 180 5.68 7.08 8.84
CA VAL A 180 4.45 7.40 8.07
C VAL A 180 4.66 8.69 7.26
N GLU A 181 5.14 9.75 7.89
CA GLU A 181 5.43 11.02 7.22
C GLU A 181 6.41 10.84 6.05
N SER A 182 7.51 10.14 6.28
CA SER A 182 8.50 9.84 5.24
C SER A 182 7.89 9.07 4.06
N CYS A 183 7.05 8.06 4.31
CA CYS A 183 6.41 7.28 3.25
C CYS A 183 5.42 8.11 2.43
N VAL A 184 4.59 8.92 3.09
CA VAL A 184 3.61 9.77 2.41
C VAL A 184 4.30 10.79 1.50
N ASN A 185 5.36 11.44 1.99
CA ASN A 185 6.12 12.43 1.22
C ASN A 185 6.90 11.76 0.07
N LEU A 186 7.45 10.56 0.28
CA LEU A 186 8.14 9.81 -0.78
C LEU A 186 7.21 9.48 -1.95
N VAL A 187 6.00 9.02 -1.68
CA VAL A 187 5.02 8.66 -2.71
C VAL A 187 4.43 9.91 -3.36
N GLY A 188 4.23 10.97 -2.59
CA GLY A 188 3.45 12.12 -2.99
C GLY A 188 1.95 11.80 -3.03
N VAL A 189 1.12 12.82 -3.12
CA VAL A 189 -0.33 12.64 -3.11
C VAL A 189 -1.02 13.47 -4.18
N ASN A 190 -2.07 12.93 -4.78
CA ASN A 190 -2.98 13.67 -5.63
C ASN A 190 -3.86 14.57 -4.74
N VAL A 191 -3.66 15.89 -4.82
CA VAL A 191 -4.36 16.86 -3.97
C VAL A 191 -5.87 16.88 -4.19
N ASN A 192 -6.33 16.45 -5.37
CA ASN A 192 -7.75 16.42 -5.72
C ASN A 192 -8.48 15.19 -5.17
N THR A 193 -7.78 14.12 -4.82
CA THR A 193 -8.38 12.86 -4.36
C THR A 193 -7.98 12.46 -2.95
N ALA A 194 -6.86 12.97 -2.44
CA ALA A 194 -6.34 12.59 -1.14
C ALA A 194 -7.31 12.95 0.01
N SER A 195 -7.42 12.07 1.01
CA SER A 195 -8.15 12.34 2.24
C SER A 195 -7.43 13.40 3.09
N LYS A 196 -8.17 14.05 3.99
CA LYS A 196 -7.57 14.95 4.99
C LYS A 196 -6.51 14.23 5.83
N HIS A 197 -6.68 12.94 6.09
CA HIS A 197 -5.76 12.14 6.88
C HIS A 197 -4.43 11.94 6.17
N LEU A 198 -4.46 11.64 4.88
CA LEU A 198 -3.27 11.52 4.05
C LEU A 198 -2.55 12.86 3.90
N LEU A 199 -3.30 13.93 3.60
CA LEU A 199 -2.77 15.30 3.45
C LEU A 199 -2.10 15.81 4.74
N THR A 200 -2.57 15.41 5.91
CA THR A 200 -2.00 15.81 7.21
C THR A 200 -0.52 15.44 7.34
N TYR A 201 -0.08 14.35 6.70
CA TYR A 201 1.31 13.90 6.74
C TYR A 201 2.22 14.56 5.70
N ILE A 202 1.65 15.38 4.81
CA ILE A 202 2.47 16.16 3.86
C ILE A 202 3.25 17.24 4.62
N SER A 203 4.53 17.33 4.35
CA SER A 203 5.42 18.33 4.95
C SER A 203 4.84 19.74 4.79
N GLY A 204 4.76 20.48 5.88
CA GLY A 204 4.26 21.86 5.90
C GLY A 204 2.74 22.01 6.01
N LEU A 205 1.93 20.95 5.93
CA LEU A 205 0.46 21.08 5.98
C LEU A 205 -0.13 20.97 7.39
N GLY A 206 -0.02 19.83 8.03
CA GLY A 206 -0.72 19.56 9.28
C GLY A 206 -2.24 19.48 9.14
N PRO A 207 -2.97 19.17 10.25
CA PRO A 207 -4.41 18.87 10.19
C PRO A 207 -5.29 20.01 9.69
N THR A 208 -4.99 21.25 10.08
CA THR A 208 -5.81 22.42 9.73
C THR A 208 -5.75 22.72 8.23
N LEU A 209 -4.54 22.76 7.65
CA LEU A 209 -4.38 23.00 6.22
C LEU A 209 -4.92 21.84 5.39
N ALA A 210 -4.71 20.60 5.83
CA ALA A 210 -5.28 19.43 5.18
C ALA A 210 -6.82 19.53 5.08
N GLN A 211 -7.49 19.92 6.17
CA GLN A 211 -8.93 20.13 6.16
C GLN A 211 -9.34 21.30 5.25
N ASN A 212 -8.59 22.41 5.26
CA ASN A 212 -8.87 23.58 4.41
C ASN A 212 -8.72 23.23 2.92
N ILE A 213 -7.75 22.40 2.53
CA ILE A 213 -7.61 21.91 1.16
C ILE A 213 -8.85 21.11 0.74
N VAL A 214 -9.29 20.19 1.58
CA VAL A 214 -10.47 19.36 1.30
C VAL A 214 -11.73 20.23 1.16
N ASN A 215 -11.92 21.19 2.05
CA ASN A 215 -13.06 22.13 1.99
C ASN A 215 -13.00 22.98 0.72
N TYR A 216 -11.83 23.55 0.42
CA TYR A 216 -11.65 24.42 -0.74
C TYR A 216 -12.01 23.68 -2.05
N ARG A 217 -11.50 22.46 -2.26
CA ARG A 217 -11.82 21.70 -3.49
C ARG A 217 -13.29 21.28 -3.56
N ALA A 218 -13.94 21.07 -2.40
CA ALA A 218 -15.38 20.78 -2.36
C ALA A 218 -16.24 21.98 -2.79
N GLU A 219 -15.80 23.19 -2.44
CA GLU A 219 -16.52 24.43 -2.74
C GLU A 219 -16.22 24.99 -4.15
N HIS A 220 -14.97 24.86 -4.61
CA HIS A 220 -14.47 25.51 -5.82
C HIS A 220 -14.15 24.53 -6.97
N GLY A 221 -14.30 23.22 -6.73
CA GLY A 221 -13.89 22.18 -7.67
C GLY A 221 -12.41 21.81 -7.56
N PRO A 222 -11.95 20.88 -8.40
CA PRO A 222 -10.59 20.38 -8.37
C PRO A 222 -9.57 21.45 -8.71
N PHE A 223 -8.41 21.39 -8.07
CA PHE A 223 -7.25 22.22 -8.42
C PHE A 223 -6.77 21.92 -9.83
N THR A 224 -6.49 22.93 -10.61
CA THR A 224 -5.93 22.82 -11.97
C THR A 224 -4.45 23.21 -12.04
N SER A 225 -3.91 23.82 -10.98
CA SER A 225 -2.50 24.15 -10.85
C SER A 225 -2.06 24.22 -9.40
N ARG A 226 -0.77 23.98 -9.14
CA ARG A 226 -0.18 24.16 -7.80
C ARG A 226 -0.33 25.58 -7.28
N LYS A 227 -0.30 26.60 -8.15
CA LYS A 227 -0.50 28.01 -7.75
C LYS A 227 -1.86 28.26 -7.10
N GLU A 228 -2.90 27.50 -7.46
CA GLU A 228 -4.22 27.64 -6.85
C GLU A 228 -4.23 27.25 -5.38
N LEU A 229 -3.29 26.43 -4.91
CA LEU A 229 -3.14 26.10 -3.49
C LEU A 229 -2.93 27.33 -2.61
N MET A 230 -2.33 28.40 -3.14
CA MET A 230 -2.18 29.66 -2.42
C MET A 230 -3.51 30.36 -2.09
N LYS A 231 -4.60 29.97 -2.74
CA LYS A 231 -5.96 30.48 -2.44
C LYS A 231 -6.62 29.77 -1.26
N VAL A 232 -6.06 28.64 -0.82
CA VAL A 232 -6.57 27.88 0.33
C VAL A 232 -6.38 28.71 1.61
N PRO A 233 -7.42 28.84 2.46
CA PRO A 233 -7.31 29.57 3.73
C PRO A 233 -6.13 29.04 4.57
N ARG A 234 -5.32 29.96 5.10
CA ARG A 234 -4.10 29.73 5.88
C ARG A 234 -2.92 29.10 5.12
N MET A 235 -3.01 28.94 3.81
CA MET A 235 -1.87 28.54 2.99
C MET A 235 -0.96 29.76 2.79
N GLY A 236 0.02 29.92 3.67
CA GLY A 236 1.07 30.93 3.52
C GLY A 236 2.19 30.46 2.62
N GLU A 237 3.09 31.38 2.21
CA GLU A 237 4.24 31.08 1.35
C GLU A 237 5.10 29.95 1.89
N LYS A 238 5.40 29.95 3.19
CA LYS A 238 6.21 28.89 3.82
C LYS A 238 5.57 27.51 3.74
N ALA A 239 4.26 27.41 4.01
CA ALA A 239 3.54 26.14 3.92
C ALA A 239 3.47 25.64 2.47
N PHE A 240 3.25 26.55 1.53
CA PHE A 240 3.26 26.23 0.10
C PHE A 240 4.65 25.75 -0.35
N GLU A 241 5.72 26.45 0.01
CA GLU A 241 7.10 26.09 -0.31
C GLU A 241 7.44 24.69 0.22
N GLN A 242 7.04 24.37 1.44
CA GLN A 242 7.33 23.06 2.05
C GLN A 242 6.51 21.92 1.46
N SER A 243 5.30 22.18 0.98
CA SER A 243 4.34 21.14 0.58
C SER A 243 4.23 20.91 -0.93
N ALA A 244 4.47 21.95 -1.73
CA ALA A 244 4.13 21.93 -3.16
C ALA A 244 4.77 20.79 -3.95
N GLY A 245 6.00 20.42 -3.66
CA GLY A 245 6.70 19.33 -4.33
C GLY A 245 6.07 17.93 -4.10
N PHE A 246 5.32 17.77 -3.02
CA PHE A 246 4.67 16.50 -2.65
C PHE A 246 3.19 16.42 -3.06
N LEU A 247 2.61 17.54 -3.48
CA LEU A 247 1.23 17.63 -3.94
C LEU A 247 1.17 17.53 -5.47
N ARG A 248 0.48 16.51 -5.99
CA ARG A 248 0.40 16.21 -7.42
C ARG A 248 -0.96 16.61 -7.97
N ILE A 249 -0.96 17.09 -9.22
CA ILE A 249 -2.16 17.40 -10.00
C ILE A 249 -2.01 16.74 -11.38
N PRO A 250 -2.46 15.47 -11.55
CA PRO A 250 -2.24 14.68 -12.78
C PRO A 250 -2.79 15.37 -14.03
N ASP A 251 -3.97 16.01 -13.91
CA ASP A 251 -4.67 16.68 -15.02
C ASP A 251 -4.49 18.21 -14.98
N GLY A 252 -3.39 18.67 -14.39
CA GLY A 252 -3.09 20.09 -14.25
C GLY A 252 -2.69 20.76 -15.57
N LYS A 253 -2.83 22.09 -15.62
CA LYS A 253 -2.45 22.91 -16.79
C LYS A 253 -0.95 22.87 -17.07
N ASN A 254 -0.13 22.74 -16.03
CA ASN A 254 1.32 22.60 -16.16
C ASN A 254 1.71 21.15 -15.90
N PRO A 255 2.35 20.47 -16.88
CA PRO A 255 2.79 19.08 -16.70
C PRO A 255 3.70 18.85 -15.49
N LEU A 256 4.47 19.88 -15.06
CA LEU A 256 5.33 19.81 -13.90
C LEU A 256 4.56 19.69 -12.58
N ASP A 257 3.28 20.08 -12.56
CA ASP A 257 2.43 19.94 -11.37
C ASP A 257 2.11 18.46 -11.03
N ASN A 258 2.34 17.54 -11.97
CA ASN A 258 2.30 16.09 -11.75
C ASN A 258 3.70 15.47 -11.57
N SER A 259 4.64 16.22 -11.02
CA SER A 259 6.01 15.76 -10.80
C SER A 259 6.51 16.13 -9.39
N ALA A 260 7.66 15.57 -8.98
CA ALA A 260 8.35 15.98 -7.78
C ALA A 260 9.19 17.26 -7.95
N VAL A 261 9.24 17.83 -9.17
CA VAL A 261 9.94 19.09 -9.39
C VAL A 261 9.27 20.19 -8.58
N HIS A 262 10.05 20.86 -7.73
CA HIS A 262 9.55 21.95 -6.93
C HIS A 262 9.24 23.17 -7.80
N PRO A 263 8.16 23.95 -7.54
CA PRO A 263 7.81 25.13 -8.33
C PRO A 263 8.93 26.16 -8.49
N GLU A 264 9.82 26.29 -7.53
CA GLU A 264 11.03 27.14 -7.61
C GLU A 264 11.96 26.76 -8.76
N SER A 265 11.98 25.50 -9.16
CA SER A 265 12.79 24.96 -10.24
C SER A 265 12.10 25.01 -11.61
N TYR A 266 10.84 25.42 -11.70
CA TYR A 266 10.12 25.53 -12.98
C TYR A 266 10.81 26.43 -13.99
N PRO A 267 11.34 27.63 -13.62
CA PRO A 267 12.05 28.49 -14.58
C PRO A 267 13.24 27.80 -15.23
N ILE A 268 13.93 26.89 -14.54
CA ILE A 268 15.06 26.13 -15.07
C ILE A 268 14.57 25.15 -16.15
N VAL A 269 13.51 24.42 -15.87
CA VAL A 269 12.92 23.47 -16.83
C VAL A 269 12.36 24.20 -18.05
N GLU A 270 11.69 25.33 -17.84
CA GLU A 270 11.17 26.18 -18.92
C GLU A 270 12.31 26.72 -19.79
N ARG A 271 13.45 27.11 -19.20
CA ARG A 271 14.64 27.51 -19.92
C ARG A 271 15.23 26.35 -20.74
N MET A 272 15.32 25.14 -20.16
CA MET A 272 15.76 23.94 -20.87
C MET A 272 14.90 23.66 -22.12
N ALA A 273 13.57 23.75 -21.96
CA ALA A 273 12.63 23.58 -23.08
C ALA A 273 12.80 24.64 -24.16
N LYS A 274 12.98 25.91 -23.75
CA LYS A 274 13.21 27.04 -24.67
C LYS A 274 14.52 26.87 -25.45
N ASP A 275 15.59 26.49 -24.79
CA ASP A 275 16.90 26.28 -25.44
C ASP A 275 16.85 25.16 -26.47
N LEU A 276 16.04 24.13 -26.23
CA LEU A 276 15.78 23.03 -27.18
C LEU A 276 14.66 23.33 -28.19
N LYS A 277 14.05 24.51 -28.12
CA LYS A 277 12.93 24.93 -28.98
C LYS A 277 11.74 23.96 -28.94
N CYS A 278 11.40 23.47 -27.76
CA CYS A 278 10.29 22.55 -27.52
C CYS A 278 9.42 23.03 -26.36
N SER A 279 8.27 22.37 -26.14
CA SER A 279 7.46 22.58 -24.92
C SER A 279 8.02 21.77 -23.73
N VAL A 280 7.61 22.13 -22.52
CA VAL A 280 7.91 21.33 -21.31
C VAL A 280 7.33 19.92 -21.45
N ALA A 281 6.14 19.77 -22.03
CA ALA A 281 5.54 18.47 -22.28
C ALA A 281 6.39 17.61 -23.23
N ASP A 282 6.92 18.21 -24.31
CA ASP A 282 7.84 17.52 -25.23
C ASP A 282 9.13 17.10 -24.53
N LEU A 283 9.67 17.98 -23.68
CA LEU A 283 10.88 17.69 -22.89
C LEU A 283 10.67 16.49 -21.95
N ILE A 284 9.48 16.35 -21.38
CA ILE A 284 9.14 15.22 -20.50
C ILE A 284 9.03 13.91 -21.30
N THR A 285 8.38 13.94 -22.46
CA THR A 285 8.05 12.73 -23.24
C THR A 285 9.21 12.23 -24.11
N ASP A 286 10.04 13.13 -24.62
CA ASP A 286 11.13 12.79 -25.54
C ASP A 286 12.48 12.69 -24.86
N LYS A 287 12.94 11.44 -24.67
CA LYS A 287 14.25 11.15 -24.09
C LYS A 287 15.43 11.66 -24.95
N ALA A 288 15.26 11.76 -26.27
CA ALA A 288 16.31 12.22 -27.15
C ALA A 288 16.60 13.72 -26.97
N LEU A 289 15.56 14.51 -26.70
CA LEU A 289 15.68 15.93 -26.39
C LEU A 289 16.48 16.15 -25.10
N LYS A 290 16.20 15.38 -24.05
CA LYS A 290 16.89 15.46 -22.76
C LYS A 290 18.38 15.17 -22.87
N LYS A 291 18.79 14.24 -23.74
CA LYS A 291 20.21 13.91 -23.97
C LYS A 291 21.03 15.04 -24.60
N LYS A 292 20.37 16.01 -25.23
CA LYS A 292 21.02 17.18 -25.84
C LYS A 292 21.35 18.26 -24.80
N LEU A 293 20.82 18.19 -23.59
CA LEU A 293 21.04 19.16 -22.54
C LEU A 293 22.44 19.01 -21.93
N LYS A 294 23.12 20.12 -21.82
CA LYS A 294 24.37 20.25 -21.06
C LYS A 294 24.05 20.87 -19.71
N LEU A 295 23.93 20.03 -18.68
CA LEU A 295 23.45 20.45 -17.36
C LEU A 295 24.28 21.53 -16.71
N THR A 296 25.58 21.60 -17.01
CA THR A 296 26.48 22.66 -16.52
C THR A 296 26.02 24.07 -16.89
N ASP A 297 25.27 24.24 -17.98
CA ASP A 297 24.80 25.55 -18.47
C ASP A 297 23.62 26.09 -17.63
N TYR A 298 23.05 25.24 -16.77
CA TYR A 298 21.91 25.56 -15.88
C TYR A 298 22.29 25.69 -14.41
N LEU A 299 23.58 25.59 -14.09
CA LEU A 299 24.08 25.84 -12.74
C LEU A 299 23.86 27.31 -12.35
N THR A 300 23.42 27.53 -11.13
CA THR A 300 23.24 28.84 -10.51
C THR A 300 23.74 28.80 -9.06
N ASP A 301 23.84 29.97 -8.40
CA ASP A 301 24.21 30.05 -6.98
C ASP A 301 23.21 29.28 -6.07
N LYS A 302 21.96 29.08 -6.52
CA LYS A 302 20.89 28.37 -5.78
C LYS A 302 20.68 26.96 -6.22
N VAL A 303 21.14 26.56 -7.43
CA VAL A 303 20.87 25.25 -8.02
C VAL A 303 22.20 24.63 -8.44
N GLY A 304 22.58 23.59 -7.69
CA GLY A 304 23.77 22.79 -7.95
C GLY A 304 23.49 21.59 -8.85
N MET A 305 24.57 20.89 -9.22
CA MET A 305 24.48 19.69 -10.05
C MET A 305 23.56 18.59 -9.45
N PRO A 306 23.55 18.30 -8.13
CA PRO A 306 22.63 17.32 -7.56
C PRO A 306 21.15 17.64 -7.86
N THR A 307 20.75 18.90 -7.68
CA THR A 307 19.38 19.35 -7.98
C THR A 307 19.04 19.20 -9.47
N LEU A 308 19.98 19.50 -10.37
CA LEU A 308 19.76 19.31 -11.80
C LEU A 308 19.61 17.84 -12.18
N LEU A 309 20.38 16.94 -11.56
CA LEU A 309 20.24 15.49 -11.76
C LEU A 309 18.89 14.97 -11.25
N ASP A 310 18.44 15.44 -10.09
CA ASP A 310 17.13 15.09 -9.54
C ASP A 310 15.99 15.57 -10.45
N ILE A 311 16.10 16.80 -10.99
CA ILE A 311 15.15 17.33 -11.98
C ILE A 311 15.13 16.43 -13.23
N MET A 312 16.27 16.03 -13.75
CA MET A 312 16.36 15.20 -14.95
C MET A 312 15.76 13.81 -14.71
N GLU A 313 16.03 13.20 -13.55
CA GLU A 313 15.44 11.91 -13.17
C GLU A 313 13.92 12.02 -13.09
N GLU A 314 13.41 13.09 -12.49
CA GLU A 314 11.97 13.34 -12.38
C GLU A 314 11.32 13.62 -13.73
N LEU A 315 11.98 14.32 -14.63
CA LEU A 315 11.49 14.54 -16.00
C LEU A 315 11.46 13.26 -16.85
N ASP A 316 12.30 12.27 -16.52
CA ASP A 316 12.27 10.96 -17.18
C ASP A 316 11.07 10.12 -16.79
N LYS A 317 10.57 10.29 -15.58
CA LYS A 317 9.47 9.51 -15.02
C LYS A 317 8.59 10.39 -14.11
N PRO A 318 7.95 11.42 -14.64
CA PRO A 318 7.21 12.39 -13.84
C PRO A 318 6.06 11.72 -13.09
N GLY A 319 5.93 12.05 -11.80
CA GLY A 319 4.85 11.54 -10.95
C GLY A 319 4.84 10.03 -10.79
N ARG A 320 5.95 9.34 -11.08
CA ARG A 320 6.03 7.89 -10.90
C ARG A 320 5.85 7.52 -9.44
N ASP A 321 4.91 6.61 -9.19
CA ASP A 321 4.77 5.96 -7.91
C ASP A 321 6.00 5.06 -7.66
N PRO A 322 6.76 5.27 -6.56
CA PRO A 322 7.93 4.46 -6.25
C PRO A 322 7.59 3.04 -5.78
N ARG A 323 6.31 2.78 -5.48
CA ARG A 323 5.84 1.46 -5.05
C ARG A 323 5.90 0.46 -6.21
N GLN A 324 6.15 -0.80 -5.87
CA GLN A 324 6.18 -1.88 -6.86
C GLN A 324 4.79 -2.14 -7.45
N THR A 325 4.74 -2.78 -8.61
CA THR A 325 3.48 -3.26 -9.20
C THR A 325 3.00 -4.48 -8.43
N ILE A 326 1.69 -4.53 -8.14
CA ILE A 326 1.07 -5.67 -7.45
C ILE A 326 1.17 -6.93 -8.31
N GLN A 327 1.51 -8.04 -7.67
CA GLN A 327 1.60 -9.36 -8.31
C GLN A 327 0.63 -10.33 -7.64
N VAL A 328 -0.03 -11.15 -8.44
CA VAL A 328 -0.85 -12.23 -7.93
C VAL A 328 0.07 -13.35 -7.43
N PHE A 329 -0.18 -13.82 -6.21
CA PHE A 329 0.55 -14.90 -5.58
C PHE A 329 -0.37 -16.12 -5.39
N ALA A 330 0.18 -17.31 -5.54
CA ALA A 330 -0.51 -18.55 -5.22
C ALA A 330 0.40 -19.49 -4.44
N PHE A 331 -0.11 -20.04 -3.34
CA PHE A 331 0.53 -21.11 -2.60
C PHE A 331 0.53 -22.42 -3.40
N ASP A 332 1.40 -23.35 -3.01
CA ASP A 332 1.37 -24.69 -3.56
C ASP A 332 0.06 -25.41 -3.20
N PRO A 333 -0.77 -25.78 -4.17
CA PRO A 333 -2.08 -26.36 -3.89
C PRO A 333 -2.03 -27.76 -3.25
N THR A 334 -0.87 -28.42 -3.29
CA THR A 334 -0.67 -29.75 -2.69
C THR A 334 -0.35 -29.70 -1.20
N VAL A 335 0.01 -28.51 -0.67
CA VAL A 335 0.41 -28.30 0.73
C VAL A 335 -0.73 -27.58 1.46
N LYS A 336 -1.37 -28.27 2.40
CA LYS A 336 -2.50 -27.75 3.19
C LYS A 336 -2.24 -27.80 4.68
N THR A 337 -1.45 -28.75 5.12
CA THR A 337 -1.14 -29.00 6.54
C THR A 337 0.35 -29.23 6.72
N ILE A 338 0.81 -29.20 7.96
CA ILE A 338 2.22 -29.42 8.29
C ILE A 338 2.69 -30.85 7.92
N GLU A 339 1.78 -31.80 7.89
CA GLU A 339 2.02 -33.19 7.52
C GLU A 339 2.31 -33.35 6.01
N ASP A 340 1.88 -32.42 5.18
CA ASP A 340 2.13 -32.45 3.73
C ASP A 340 3.54 -32.00 3.37
N LEU A 341 4.27 -31.39 4.32
CA LEU A 341 5.62 -30.88 4.10
C LEU A 341 6.66 -32.00 4.08
N LYS A 342 7.57 -31.93 3.11
CA LYS A 342 8.70 -32.87 2.97
C LYS A 342 10.02 -32.11 2.98
N GLU A 343 11.02 -32.65 3.66
CA GLU A 343 12.37 -32.10 3.64
C GLU A 343 12.91 -32.03 2.20
N GLY A 344 13.57 -30.92 1.88
CA GLY A 344 14.06 -30.62 0.53
C GLY A 344 13.04 -30.05 -0.44
N GLN A 345 11.74 -30.06 -0.11
CA GLN A 345 10.68 -29.49 -0.94
C GLN A 345 10.86 -27.97 -1.06
N VAL A 346 10.76 -27.43 -2.28
CA VAL A 346 10.79 -26.00 -2.56
C VAL A 346 9.37 -25.50 -2.74
N LEU A 347 9.00 -24.47 -1.98
CA LEU A 347 7.65 -23.94 -1.91
C LEU A 347 7.63 -22.42 -2.13
N PRO A 348 6.60 -21.89 -2.77
CA PRO A 348 6.31 -20.46 -2.72
C PRO A 348 5.82 -20.09 -1.32
N GLY A 349 6.23 -18.91 -0.84
CA GLY A 349 5.81 -18.40 0.45
C GLY A 349 5.75 -16.89 0.50
N ILE A 350 5.13 -16.39 1.56
CA ILE A 350 5.02 -14.95 1.85
C ILE A 350 5.69 -14.68 3.20
N VAL A 351 6.58 -13.69 3.24
CA VAL A 351 7.18 -13.23 4.50
C VAL A 351 6.11 -12.55 5.36
N THR A 352 5.86 -13.11 6.55
CA THR A 352 4.82 -12.62 7.46
C THR A 352 5.37 -11.78 8.62
N ASN A 353 6.61 -12.06 9.04
CA ASN A 353 7.25 -11.31 10.13
C ASN A 353 8.78 -11.36 9.96
N ILE A 354 9.45 -10.29 10.40
CA ILE A 354 10.91 -10.17 10.40
C ILE A 354 11.38 -9.87 11.83
N THR A 355 12.39 -10.62 12.26
CA THR A 355 13.04 -10.48 13.58
C THR A 355 14.54 -10.33 13.42
N ASN A 356 15.29 -10.08 14.50
CA ASN A 356 16.75 -9.99 14.44
C ASN A 356 17.44 -11.33 14.08
N PHE A 357 16.77 -12.44 14.34
CA PHE A 357 17.32 -13.79 14.09
C PHE A 357 16.82 -14.45 12.80
N GLY A 358 16.00 -13.76 12.00
CA GLY A 358 15.50 -14.27 10.73
C GLY A 358 14.11 -13.77 10.39
N CYS A 359 13.40 -14.49 9.51
CA CYS A 359 12.04 -14.17 9.15
C CYS A 359 11.11 -15.38 9.23
N PHE A 360 9.82 -15.11 9.40
CA PHE A 360 8.77 -16.11 9.33
C PHE A 360 8.10 -16.05 7.96
N VAL A 361 7.85 -17.22 7.39
CA VAL A 361 7.26 -17.37 6.06
C VAL A 361 6.03 -18.25 6.13
N ASP A 362 4.92 -17.75 5.62
CA ASP A 362 3.72 -18.53 5.35
C ASP A 362 3.90 -19.29 4.04
N VAL A 363 3.80 -20.60 4.08
CA VAL A 363 3.91 -21.50 2.92
C VAL A 363 2.57 -22.16 2.55
N GLY A 364 1.46 -21.60 3.05
CA GLY A 364 0.13 -22.11 2.78
C GLY A 364 -0.43 -23.06 3.85
N ILE A 365 0.23 -23.19 4.99
CA ILE A 365 -0.24 -23.97 6.14
C ILE A 365 -0.53 -23.07 7.35
N LYS A 366 -1.11 -23.62 8.41
CA LYS A 366 -1.47 -22.87 9.61
C LYS A 366 -0.25 -22.30 10.33
N GLU A 367 0.83 -23.05 10.36
CA GLU A 367 2.10 -22.71 11.02
C GLU A 367 3.02 -21.97 10.07
N ASN A 368 3.58 -20.85 10.52
CA ASN A 368 4.62 -20.15 9.76
C ASN A 368 5.99 -20.86 9.96
N GLY A 369 6.71 -21.05 8.87
CA GLY A 369 8.06 -21.57 8.91
C GLY A 369 9.09 -20.48 9.23
N LEU A 370 10.16 -20.86 9.94
CA LEU A 370 11.27 -19.96 10.26
C LEU A 370 12.39 -20.12 9.24
N VAL A 371 12.79 -19.02 8.62
CA VAL A 371 14.08 -18.89 7.92
C VAL A 371 15.04 -18.18 8.86
N HIS A 372 15.97 -18.90 9.45
CA HIS A 372 17.00 -18.33 10.31
C HIS A 372 17.88 -17.36 9.53
N ILE A 373 18.48 -16.37 10.20
CA ILE A 373 19.32 -15.35 9.55
C ILE A 373 20.46 -15.95 8.72
N SER A 374 21.02 -17.07 9.17
CA SER A 374 22.05 -17.81 8.43
C SER A 374 21.53 -18.47 7.15
N GLU A 375 20.23 -18.63 7.00
CA GLU A 375 19.56 -19.31 5.88
C GLU A 375 18.90 -18.34 4.88
N LEU A 376 19.02 -17.03 5.09
CA LEU A 376 18.40 -16.00 4.23
C LEU A 376 19.09 -15.83 2.88
N ALA A 377 20.41 -16.01 2.83
CA ALA A 377 21.19 -15.82 1.60
C ALA A 377 22.49 -16.60 1.65
N ASP A 378 23.14 -16.79 0.50
CA ASP A 378 24.45 -17.46 0.37
C ASP A 378 25.63 -16.59 0.86
N ARG A 379 25.35 -15.39 1.37
CA ARG A 379 26.32 -14.46 1.95
C ARG A 379 25.99 -14.20 3.44
N PHE A 380 26.96 -13.66 4.17
CA PHE A 380 26.72 -13.21 5.53
C PHE A 380 25.69 -12.09 5.56
N VAL A 381 24.66 -12.24 6.40
CA VAL A 381 23.56 -11.28 6.61
C VAL A 381 23.60 -10.86 8.07
N SER A 382 23.83 -9.56 8.32
CA SER A 382 23.80 -8.99 9.66
C SER A 382 22.44 -8.45 10.08
N ASP A 383 21.59 -8.13 9.09
CA ASP A 383 20.26 -7.58 9.29
C ASP A 383 19.30 -8.20 8.25
N PRO A 384 18.29 -8.98 8.68
CA PRO A 384 17.35 -9.62 7.77
C PRO A 384 16.61 -8.66 6.84
N THR A 385 16.39 -7.41 7.26
CA THR A 385 15.69 -6.39 6.44
C THR A 385 16.47 -5.98 5.19
N GLN A 386 17.76 -6.31 5.11
CA GLN A 386 18.58 -6.09 3.90
C GLN A 386 18.31 -7.14 2.81
N VAL A 387 17.66 -8.25 3.15
CA VAL A 387 17.43 -9.38 2.25
C VAL A 387 15.96 -9.60 1.96
N VAL A 388 15.12 -9.44 2.99
CA VAL A 388 13.68 -9.72 2.91
C VAL A 388 12.85 -8.55 3.39
N SER A 389 11.65 -8.46 2.85
CA SER A 389 10.63 -7.46 3.20
C SER A 389 9.35 -8.15 3.64
N ILE A 390 8.59 -7.52 4.53
CA ILE A 390 7.26 -8.03 4.92
C ILE A 390 6.36 -8.11 3.68
N HIS A 391 5.58 -9.18 3.59
CA HIS A 391 4.72 -9.55 2.46
C HIS A 391 5.46 -9.80 1.15
N GLN A 392 6.78 -9.90 1.18
CA GLN A 392 7.55 -10.31 0.01
C GLN A 392 7.22 -11.75 -0.36
N HIS A 393 7.00 -11.98 -1.65
CA HIS A 393 6.90 -13.33 -2.21
C HIS A 393 8.30 -13.92 -2.32
N VAL A 394 8.48 -15.09 -1.74
CA VAL A 394 9.78 -15.79 -1.70
C VAL A 394 9.61 -17.25 -2.10
N LYS A 395 10.71 -17.87 -2.49
CA LYS A 395 10.80 -19.32 -2.56
C LYS A 395 11.62 -19.81 -1.38
N VAL A 396 11.18 -20.87 -0.75
CA VAL A 396 11.83 -21.47 0.40
C VAL A 396 11.94 -22.99 0.25
N ARG A 397 13.03 -23.54 0.76
CA ARG A 397 13.22 -24.98 0.86
C ARG A 397 12.97 -25.44 2.29
N VAL A 398 12.21 -26.51 2.45
CA VAL A 398 11.98 -27.14 3.76
C VAL A 398 13.26 -27.83 4.22
N LEU A 399 13.80 -27.40 5.37
CA LEU A 399 14.99 -28.03 5.99
C LEU A 399 14.60 -29.15 6.94
N SER A 400 13.62 -28.87 7.81
CA SER A 400 13.11 -29.87 8.75
C SER A 400 11.68 -29.53 9.18
N VAL A 401 10.93 -30.57 9.59
CA VAL A 401 9.59 -30.48 10.10
C VAL A 401 9.49 -31.21 11.43
N ASP A 402 9.16 -30.48 12.50
CA ASP A 402 8.87 -31.05 13.81
C ASP A 402 7.35 -31.03 14.04
N LEU A 403 6.73 -32.17 13.79
CA LEU A 403 5.28 -32.33 13.96
C LEU A 403 4.82 -32.20 15.41
N SER A 404 5.69 -32.63 16.35
CA SER A 404 5.35 -32.59 17.80
C SER A 404 5.28 -31.17 18.34
N ARG A 405 6.18 -30.32 17.90
CA ARG A 405 6.27 -28.91 18.31
C ARG A 405 5.62 -27.96 17.30
N LYS A 406 5.08 -28.51 16.19
CA LYS A 406 4.52 -27.72 15.08
C LYS A 406 5.47 -26.64 14.55
N ARG A 407 6.73 -27.01 14.34
CA ARG A 407 7.78 -26.12 13.86
C ARG A 407 8.30 -26.55 12.50
N VAL A 408 8.50 -25.59 11.62
CA VAL A 408 9.06 -25.79 10.28
C VAL A 408 10.30 -24.89 10.15
N GLN A 409 11.41 -25.48 9.76
CA GLN A 409 12.63 -24.74 9.41
C GLN A 409 12.78 -24.67 7.90
N LEU A 410 13.09 -23.49 7.40
CA LEU A 410 13.15 -23.16 5.99
C LEU A 410 14.49 -22.52 5.65
N SER A 411 14.88 -22.60 4.39
CA SER A 411 16.05 -21.92 3.81
C SER A 411 15.71 -21.23 2.50
N MET A 412 16.35 -20.11 2.26
CA MET A 412 16.32 -19.38 0.99
C MET A 412 17.63 -19.53 0.21
N LYS A 413 18.59 -20.32 0.74
CA LYS A 413 19.89 -20.54 0.09
C LYS A 413 19.77 -21.46 -1.12
N GLY A 414 20.49 -21.09 -2.18
CA GLY A 414 20.60 -21.92 -3.37
C GLY A 414 19.30 -22.18 -4.12
N ILE A 415 18.35 -21.21 -4.08
CA ILE A 415 17.03 -21.33 -4.72
C ILE A 415 16.88 -20.24 -5.78
#